data_fe55ca8ecdcdc010ba74a219392edb35
#
_entry.id   fe55ca8ecdcdc010ba74a219392edb35
#
_cell.length_a   1.000
_cell.length_b   1.000
_cell.length_c   1.000
_cell.angle_alpha   90.00
_cell.angle_beta   90.00
_cell.angle_gamma   90.00
#
_symmetry.space_group_name_H-M   'P 1'
#
loop_
_entity.id
_entity.type
_entity.pdbx_description
1 polymer ?
#
loop_
_entity_poly.entity_id
_entity_poly.type
_entity_poly.pdbx_seq_one_letter_code
_entity_poly.pdbx_strand_id
1 'polypeptide(L)'
;MSMNTVPERLAALRAAMAANGVAVYLIPVGDPHASEYLPCHYTSLTWFSGFHGENSNFVVTRTESALWADGRYFVQAEKEIAGTEIKLQRMGEPGVPTVEEYCANALNEGEALGLCGLTASTALVNDLKKALEKKGAFIKTLNLEDELWTEGRPALPDTPAWILPKEYAGFSPAEKLDQLRSKLKERGCTAQFVGKLDNLAWLLNLRAMDIECTPYAMAYCYVTPSRAVLFINTARVTPEAKAELETNGITLAEYDDVLKFLAAETEPQTVLAECSTVNYAVYQVLEQNPALTVKDGTDPLLMMKGVKNETELAHTKQAHIRDAVAMVRFQIELESRLAAGETLTELTVDEILHKYRSADDKFLVESFGTIAAYGGNAAMMHYHATPEDHAVLEKKGFLLVDSGATYMDGTTDITRTYPLGPLTEDEKRFYTWTLQSHIDLAKAVWLDYCECKMIDTIAREPLWRHLINYRCGTGHSVSFVGNVHEGPHSLRGTNSVLMRPGMVVTDEPGVYETDLVGIRIENELVCVHKADNQYGTFLGFEPLMFVPIATSPILPGVLDKDEIAWLNDYHRQVFAKLAPHLNDEERSWLAEKCAAIGC
;
A
#
# COMPACT_ATOMS: atom_id res chain seq x y z
N MET A 1 26.36 22.31 12.76
CA MET A 1 25.33 22.92 13.63
C MET A 1 24.10 22.04 13.48
N SER A 2 23.53 21.60 14.59
CA SER A 2 22.27 20.82 14.56
C SER A 2 21.13 21.67 13.96
N MET A 3 20.53 21.20 12.88
CA MET A 3 19.40 21.87 12.21
C MET A 3 18.09 21.34 12.79
N ASN A 4 17.60 21.98 13.84
CA ASN A 4 16.48 21.45 14.64
C ASN A 4 15.09 21.91 14.13
N THR A 5 15.03 22.94 13.29
CA THR A 5 13.77 23.52 12.82
C THR A 5 13.66 23.50 11.30
N VAL A 6 12.43 23.46 10.78
CA VAL A 6 12.14 23.53 9.35
C VAL A 6 12.76 24.79 8.70
N PRO A 7 12.65 26.01 9.28
CA PRO A 7 13.29 27.19 8.70
C PRO A 7 14.82 27.07 8.57
N GLU A 8 15.50 26.47 9.56
CA GLU A 8 16.97 26.25 9.49
C GLU A 8 17.34 25.28 8.38
N ARG A 9 16.58 24.19 8.21
CA ARG A 9 16.78 23.19 7.15
C ARG A 9 16.56 23.78 5.78
N LEU A 10 15.52 24.61 5.60
CA LEU A 10 15.25 25.32 4.33
C LEU A 10 16.32 26.36 3.99
N ALA A 11 16.82 27.09 4.98
CA ALA A 11 17.92 28.02 4.78
C ALA A 11 19.21 27.30 4.35
N ALA A 12 19.53 26.17 4.97
CA ALA A 12 20.68 25.34 4.59
C ALA A 12 20.52 24.76 3.17
N LEU A 13 19.33 24.27 2.83
CA LEU A 13 19.05 23.75 1.49
C LEU A 13 19.22 24.83 0.43
N ARG A 14 18.69 26.05 0.64
CA ARG A 14 18.89 27.17 -0.30
C ARG A 14 20.36 27.57 -0.45
N ALA A 15 21.13 27.52 0.63
CA ALA A 15 22.58 27.76 0.57
C ALA A 15 23.30 26.69 -0.26
N ALA A 16 22.97 25.43 -0.08
CA ALA A 16 23.51 24.32 -0.87
C ALA A 16 23.06 24.39 -2.34
N MET A 17 21.80 24.72 -2.61
CA MET A 17 21.29 24.99 -3.97
C MET A 17 22.13 26.08 -4.67
N ALA A 18 22.35 27.21 -4.01
CA ALA A 18 23.14 28.32 -4.56
C ALA A 18 24.59 27.90 -4.84
N ALA A 19 25.23 27.18 -3.92
CA ALA A 19 26.60 26.67 -4.08
C ALA A 19 26.73 25.71 -5.26
N ASN A 20 25.66 24.95 -5.57
CA ASN A 20 25.61 24.01 -6.66
C ASN A 20 25.01 24.56 -7.96
N GLY A 21 24.65 25.85 -8.03
CA GLY A 21 24.07 26.48 -9.20
C GLY A 21 22.67 25.96 -9.55
N VAL A 22 21.90 25.58 -8.54
CA VAL A 22 20.53 25.07 -8.64
C VAL A 22 19.54 26.17 -8.21
N ALA A 23 18.53 26.41 -9.01
CA ALA A 23 17.53 27.45 -8.76
C ALA A 23 16.25 26.92 -8.08
N VAL A 24 15.92 25.68 -8.35
CA VAL A 24 14.79 24.93 -7.79
C VAL A 24 15.27 23.55 -7.38
N TYR A 25 14.86 23.07 -6.22
CA TYR A 25 15.17 21.71 -5.76
C TYR A 25 13.89 20.96 -5.44
N LEU A 26 13.75 19.74 -6.00
CA LEU A 26 12.60 18.87 -5.80
C LEU A 26 12.99 17.68 -4.92
N ILE A 27 12.22 17.46 -3.88
CA ILE A 27 12.30 16.30 -3.00
C ILE A 27 10.96 15.53 -3.11
N PRO A 28 10.87 14.47 -3.90
CA PRO A 28 9.69 13.62 -3.91
C PRO A 28 9.64 12.76 -2.61
N VAL A 29 8.46 12.34 -2.20
CA VAL A 29 8.36 11.15 -1.33
C VAL A 29 8.82 9.95 -2.13
N GLY A 30 9.89 9.31 -1.71
CA GLY A 30 10.43 8.16 -2.43
C GLY A 30 11.74 7.65 -1.86
N ASP A 31 11.99 6.40 -2.20
CA ASP A 31 13.25 5.69 -1.97
C ASP A 31 13.80 5.16 -3.30
N PRO A 32 14.95 4.49 -3.32
CA PRO A 32 15.51 3.93 -4.55
C PRO A 32 14.67 2.84 -5.24
N HIS A 33 13.60 2.37 -4.60
CA HIS A 33 12.81 1.20 -4.99
C HIS A 33 11.34 1.53 -5.32
N ALA A 34 10.95 2.80 -5.27
CA ALA A 34 9.57 3.24 -5.42
C ALA A 34 8.63 2.54 -4.41
N SER A 35 9.09 2.41 -3.17
CA SER A 35 8.30 1.85 -2.07
C SER A 35 7.17 2.80 -1.67
N GLU A 36 6.04 2.25 -1.24
CA GLU A 36 4.94 3.03 -0.69
C GLU A 36 5.27 3.50 0.74
N TYR A 37 5.64 2.56 1.61
CA TYR A 37 6.19 2.84 2.94
C TYR A 37 7.70 2.93 2.84
N LEU A 38 8.27 4.02 3.34
CA LEU A 38 9.69 4.29 3.18
C LEU A 38 10.50 3.77 4.37
N PRO A 39 11.68 3.18 4.14
CA PRO A 39 12.66 3.08 5.21
C PRO A 39 12.95 4.46 5.81
N CYS A 40 13.03 4.57 7.13
CA CYS A 40 13.25 5.85 7.83
C CYS A 40 14.44 6.67 7.31
N HIS A 41 15.44 6.01 6.71
CA HIS A 41 16.58 6.65 6.06
C HIS A 41 16.18 7.60 4.91
N TYR A 42 15.07 7.31 4.22
CA TYR A 42 14.61 8.01 3.02
C TYR A 42 13.46 9.00 3.29
N THR A 43 13.15 9.30 4.55
CA THR A 43 12.10 10.27 4.92
C THR A 43 12.56 11.73 4.80
N SER A 44 13.34 12.04 3.77
CA SER A 44 13.93 13.38 3.58
C SER A 44 12.87 14.46 3.42
N LEU A 45 11.75 14.19 2.72
CA LEU A 45 10.65 15.14 2.59
C LEU A 45 10.13 15.54 3.97
N THR A 46 9.87 14.56 4.85
CA THR A 46 9.43 14.80 6.22
C THR A 46 10.45 15.61 7.01
N TRP A 47 11.73 15.28 6.90
CA TRP A 47 12.77 16.01 7.60
C TRP A 47 12.83 17.48 7.17
N PHE A 48 12.72 17.79 5.88
CA PHE A 48 12.78 19.17 5.39
C PHE A 48 11.48 19.95 5.62
N SER A 49 10.31 19.34 5.51
CA SER A 49 9.02 20.02 5.55
C SER A 49 8.27 19.91 6.89
N GLY A 50 8.54 18.87 7.69
CA GLY A 50 7.75 18.50 8.87
C GLY A 50 6.45 17.75 8.54
N PHE A 51 6.19 17.42 7.27
CA PHE A 51 5.00 16.71 6.83
C PHE A 51 5.22 15.20 6.74
N HIS A 52 4.29 14.39 7.27
CA HIS A 52 4.41 12.93 7.40
C HIS A 52 3.53 12.13 6.43
N GLY A 53 2.88 12.76 5.46
CA GLY A 53 2.02 12.05 4.50
C GLY A 53 2.78 11.41 3.36
N GLU A 54 2.17 10.40 2.78
CA GLU A 54 2.62 9.69 1.58
C GLU A 54 2.21 10.44 0.29
N ASN A 55 2.66 9.95 -0.86
CA ASN A 55 2.32 10.46 -2.18
C ASN A 55 2.37 12.00 -2.29
N SER A 56 3.52 12.56 -1.94
CA SER A 56 3.73 14.00 -1.85
C SER A 56 5.01 14.42 -2.58
N ASN A 57 5.08 15.70 -2.92
CA ASN A 57 6.27 16.31 -3.50
C ASN A 57 6.56 17.63 -2.80
N PHE A 58 7.81 17.88 -2.50
CA PHE A 58 8.25 19.12 -1.87
C PHE A 58 9.21 19.88 -2.78
N VAL A 59 8.87 21.11 -3.12
CA VAL A 59 9.66 21.96 -4.01
C VAL A 59 10.15 23.18 -3.25
N VAL A 60 11.46 23.43 -3.31
CA VAL A 60 12.12 24.60 -2.71
C VAL A 60 12.71 25.43 -3.85
N THR A 61 12.35 26.71 -3.89
CA THR A 61 12.94 27.71 -4.77
C THR A 61 13.85 28.63 -3.98
N ARG A 62 14.47 29.60 -4.63
CA ARG A 62 15.30 30.61 -3.95
C ARG A 62 14.55 31.39 -2.86
N THR A 63 13.24 31.54 -2.97
CA THR A 63 12.43 32.41 -2.11
C THR A 63 11.19 31.77 -1.51
N GLU A 64 10.72 30.66 -2.05
CA GLU A 64 9.47 30.00 -1.66
C GLU A 64 9.67 28.50 -1.48
N SER A 65 8.75 27.89 -0.73
CA SER A 65 8.65 26.43 -0.59
C SER A 65 7.20 26.02 -0.75
N ALA A 66 6.96 24.90 -1.44
CA ALA A 66 5.61 24.40 -1.69
C ALA A 66 5.56 22.88 -1.53
N LEU A 67 4.49 22.40 -0.91
CA LEU A 67 4.22 20.99 -0.66
C LEU A 67 2.97 20.57 -1.43
N TRP A 68 3.08 19.59 -2.32
CA TRP A 68 1.95 18.91 -2.96
C TRP A 68 1.53 17.73 -2.10
N ALA A 69 0.26 17.67 -1.71
CA ALA A 69 -0.34 16.53 -1.03
C ALA A 69 -1.63 16.14 -1.75
N ASP A 70 -2.00 14.85 -1.70
CA ASP A 70 -3.26 14.38 -2.26
C ASP A 70 -4.44 14.54 -1.28
N GLY A 71 -5.66 14.27 -1.77
CA GLY A 71 -6.89 14.54 -1.03
C GLY A 71 -7.04 13.82 0.31
N ARG A 72 -6.29 12.75 0.56
CA ARG A 72 -6.27 12.01 1.83
C ARG A 72 -5.61 12.81 2.94
N TYR A 73 -4.66 13.69 2.59
CA TYR A 73 -3.75 14.36 3.53
C TYR A 73 -3.95 15.88 3.63
N PHE A 74 -4.94 16.49 2.97
CA PHE A 74 -5.11 17.95 2.99
C PHE A 74 -5.20 18.53 4.41
N VAL A 75 -6.02 17.94 5.28
CA VAL A 75 -6.21 18.41 6.65
C VAL A 75 -4.94 18.23 7.48
N GLN A 76 -4.30 17.08 7.37
CA GLN A 76 -3.02 16.79 8.06
C GLN A 76 -1.92 17.75 7.61
N ALA A 77 -1.76 17.95 6.31
CA ALA A 77 -0.75 18.86 5.78
C ALA A 77 -0.95 20.29 6.28
N GLU A 78 -2.20 20.79 6.31
CA GLU A 78 -2.50 22.12 6.87
C GLU A 78 -2.08 22.27 8.33
N LYS A 79 -2.31 21.23 9.15
CA LYS A 79 -1.89 21.22 10.56
C LYS A 79 -0.37 21.17 10.72
N GLU A 80 0.30 20.26 10.02
CA GLU A 80 1.72 19.96 10.22
C GLU A 80 2.64 21.07 9.68
N ILE A 81 2.28 21.73 8.56
CA ILE A 81 3.08 22.85 8.03
C ILE A 81 2.68 24.21 8.62
N ALA A 82 1.69 24.26 9.52
CA ALA A 82 1.23 25.49 10.13
C ALA A 82 2.38 26.25 10.81
N GLY A 83 2.45 27.55 10.60
CA GLY A 83 3.52 28.41 11.16
C GLY A 83 4.86 28.34 10.43
N THR A 84 4.98 27.56 9.34
CA THR A 84 6.12 27.56 8.42
C THR A 84 5.87 28.48 7.23
N GLU A 85 6.88 28.66 6.36
CA GLU A 85 6.72 29.37 5.09
C GLU A 85 6.11 28.51 3.97
N ILE A 86 5.90 27.21 4.22
CA ILE A 86 5.52 26.22 3.21
C ILE A 86 4.08 26.45 2.76
N LYS A 87 3.87 26.51 1.43
CA LYS A 87 2.55 26.67 0.82
C LYS A 87 1.98 25.29 0.44
N LEU A 88 0.81 24.93 0.95
CA LEU A 88 0.12 23.71 0.54
C LEU A 88 -0.44 23.87 -0.88
N GLN A 89 -0.11 22.91 -1.73
CA GLN A 89 -0.67 22.72 -3.07
C GLN A 89 -1.57 21.47 -3.04
N ARG A 90 -2.89 21.65 -3.10
CA ARG A 90 -3.85 20.56 -3.05
C ARG A 90 -3.93 19.85 -4.40
N MET A 91 -3.29 18.69 -4.53
CA MET A 91 -3.24 17.95 -5.80
C MET A 91 -4.62 17.66 -6.36
N GLY A 92 -4.80 17.96 -7.66
CA GLY A 92 -6.04 17.68 -8.39
C GLY A 92 -7.15 18.72 -8.22
N GLU A 93 -6.96 19.73 -7.35
CA GLU A 93 -7.94 20.80 -7.20
C GLU A 93 -7.82 21.83 -8.35
N PRO A 94 -8.95 22.43 -8.80
CA PRO A 94 -8.94 23.41 -9.88
C PRO A 94 -8.03 24.61 -9.60
N GLY A 95 -7.15 24.93 -10.53
CA GLY A 95 -6.25 26.08 -10.44
C GLY A 95 -4.93 25.79 -9.70
N VAL A 96 -4.74 24.60 -9.17
CA VAL A 96 -3.48 24.16 -8.57
C VAL A 96 -2.56 23.64 -9.69
N PRO A 97 -1.33 24.20 -9.87
CA PRO A 97 -0.40 23.73 -10.88
C PRO A 97 0.13 22.33 -10.53
N THR A 98 0.50 21.57 -11.54
CA THR A 98 1.29 20.35 -11.31
C THR A 98 2.70 20.70 -10.81
N VAL A 99 3.41 19.72 -10.27
CA VAL A 99 4.80 19.90 -9.81
C VAL A 99 5.69 20.35 -10.96
N GLU A 100 5.52 19.76 -12.15
CA GLU A 100 6.28 20.06 -13.35
C GLU A 100 6.01 21.48 -13.84
N GLU A 101 4.74 21.90 -13.86
CA GLU A 101 4.35 23.27 -14.24
C GLU A 101 4.92 24.31 -13.27
N TYR A 102 4.84 24.03 -11.97
CA TYR A 102 5.39 24.93 -10.95
C TYR A 102 6.91 25.06 -11.07
N CYS A 103 7.62 23.93 -11.19
CA CYS A 103 9.07 23.93 -11.37
C CYS A 103 9.48 24.69 -12.64
N ALA A 104 8.80 24.45 -13.77
CA ALA A 104 9.07 25.12 -15.01
C ALA A 104 8.80 26.64 -14.92
N ASN A 105 7.77 27.06 -14.20
CA ASN A 105 7.45 28.49 -14.03
C ASN A 105 8.41 29.22 -13.07
N ALA A 106 9.04 28.49 -12.15
CA ALA A 106 10.03 29.03 -11.22
C ALA A 106 11.45 29.19 -11.83
N LEU A 107 11.66 28.67 -13.05
CA LEU A 107 12.97 28.66 -13.73
C LEU A 107 13.00 29.57 -14.94
N ASN A 108 14.17 30.19 -15.20
CA ASN A 108 14.51 30.90 -16.41
C ASN A 108 15.38 30.02 -17.34
N GLU A 109 15.59 30.51 -18.56
CA GLU A 109 16.49 29.87 -19.53
C GLU A 109 17.91 29.70 -18.94
N GLY A 110 18.48 28.50 -19.09
CA GLY A 110 19.82 28.17 -18.59
C GLY A 110 19.89 27.89 -17.09
N GLU A 111 18.76 27.91 -16.35
CA GLU A 111 18.74 27.56 -14.93
C GLU A 111 18.48 26.06 -14.71
N ALA A 112 18.97 25.54 -13.60
CA ALA A 112 18.87 24.13 -13.26
C ALA A 112 17.81 23.84 -12.18
N LEU A 113 17.02 22.76 -12.39
CA LEU A 113 16.28 22.04 -11.37
C LEU A 113 17.17 20.93 -10.81
N GLY A 114 17.37 20.93 -9.49
CA GLY A 114 18.08 19.86 -8.77
C GLY A 114 17.14 18.80 -8.22
N LEU A 115 17.57 17.55 -8.20
CA LEU A 115 16.89 16.42 -7.52
C LEU A 115 17.86 15.27 -7.29
N CYS A 116 17.52 14.39 -6.33
CA CYS A 116 18.23 13.13 -6.14
C CYS A 116 17.76 12.09 -7.17
N GLY A 117 18.68 11.61 -8.01
CA GLY A 117 18.34 10.61 -9.03
C GLY A 117 18.02 9.22 -8.45
N LEU A 118 18.42 8.93 -7.20
CA LEU A 118 18.10 7.66 -6.55
C LEU A 118 16.67 7.60 -6.01
N THR A 119 16.11 8.75 -5.57
CA THR A 119 14.77 8.80 -4.98
C THR A 119 13.70 9.28 -5.96
N ALA A 120 14.09 9.83 -7.12
CA ALA A 120 13.17 10.23 -8.16
C ALA A 120 12.95 9.12 -9.20
N SER A 121 11.70 8.82 -9.52
CA SER A 121 11.38 7.87 -10.58
C SER A 121 11.78 8.43 -11.96
N THR A 122 12.12 7.55 -12.89
CA THR A 122 12.43 7.95 -14.27
C THR A 122 11.24 8.62 -14.95
N ALA A 123 10.01 8.20 -14.67
CA ALA A 123 8.80 8.81 -15.22
C ALA A 123 8.68 10.29 -14.78
N LEU A 124 8.79 10.58 -13.48
CA LEU A 124 8.79 11.95 -12.95
C LEU A 124 9.84 12.82 -13.63
N VAL A 125 11.07 12.31 -13.73
CA VAL A 125 12.17 13.05 -14.37
C VAL A 125 11.90 13.30 -15.85
N ASN A 126 11.30 12.34 -16.57
CA ASN A 126 10.94 12.52 -17.97
C ASN A 126 9.85 13.57 -18.18
N ASP A 127 8.87 13.63 -17.28
CA ASP A 127 7.81 14.65 -17.34
C ASP A 127 8.35 16.05 -16.98
N LEU A 128 9.23 16.14 -15.99
CA LEU A 128 9.98 17.37 -15.70
C LEU A 128 10.81 17.83 -16.90
N LYS A 129 11.57 16.94 -17.55
CA LYS A 129 12.35 17.28 -18.75
C LYS A 129 11.48 17.91 -19.84
N LYS A 130 10.32 17.30 -20.15
CA LYS A 130 9.37 17.84 -21.14
C LYS A 130 8.85 19.23 -20.78
N ALA A 131 8.59 19.49 -19.49
CA ALA A 131 8.15 20.80 -19.03
C ALA A 131 9.26 21.85 -19.09
N LEU A 132 10.47 21.48 -18.70
CA LEU A 132 11.65 22.37 -18.66
C LEU A 132 12.21 22.70 -20.05
N GLU A 133 12.14 21.78 -21.00
CA GLU A 133 12.62 21.99 -22.38
C GLU A 133 11.99 23.23 -23.01
N LYS A 134 10.69 23.46 -22.77
CA LYS A 134 9.97 24.66 -23.27
C LYS A 134 10.49 25.99 -22.70
N LYS A 135 11.22 25.94 -21.60
CA LYS A 135 11.80 27.08 -20.89
C LYS A 135 13.31 27.23 -21.15
N GLY A 136 13.94 26.27 -21.83
CA GLY A 136 15.39 26.22 -21.95
C GLY A 136 16.11 25.95 -20.61
N ALA A 137 15.41 25.39 -19.63
CA ALA A 137 15.95 24.97 -18.34
C ALA A 137 16.33 23.50 -18.40
N PHE A 138 17.10 23.00 -17.42
CA PHE A 138 17.59 21.62 -17.41
C PHE A 138 17.60 20.99 -16.03
N ILE A 139 17.74 19.67 -15.98
CA ILE A 139 17.85 18.91 -14.73
C ILE A 139 19.31 18.66 -14.39
N LYS A 140 19.65 18.86 -13.12
CA LYS A 140 20.93 18.50 -12.52
C LYS A 140 20.69 17.48 -11.40
N THR A 141 21.20 16.26 -11.57
CA THR A 141 21.13 15.24 -10.53
C THR A 141 22.23 15.46 -9.48
N LEU A 142 21.83 15.62 -8.24
CA LEU A 142 22.69 15.75 -7.06
C LEU A 142 21.89 15.38 -5.82
N ASN A 143 22.57 14.91 -4.79
CA ASN A 143 21.92 14.48 -3.55
C ASN A 143 22.25 15.47 -2.42
N LEU A 144 21.43 16.52 -2.29
CA LEU A 144 21.59 17.49 -1.20
C LEU A 144 21.00 16.99 0.12
N GLU A 145 20.13 15.99 0.08
CA GLU A 145 19.54 15.36 1.27
C GLU A 145 20.63 14.68 2.11
N ASP A 146 21.51 13.89 1.49
CA ASP A 146 22.60 13.20 2.17
C ASP A 146 23.68 14.18 2.65
N GLU A 147 23.90 15.28 1.91
CA GLU A 147 24.85 16.32 2.28
C GLU A 147 24.40 17.08 3.53
N LEU A 148 23.10 17.33 3.68
CA LEU A 148 22.54 18.20 4.71
C LEU A 148 22.01 17.44 5.92
N TRP A 149 21.35 16.30 5.72
CA TRP A 149 20.79 15.50 6.81
C TRP A 149 21.80 14.44 7.28
N THR A 150 22.83 14.88 7.98
CA THR A 150 23.89 13.99 8.50
C THR A 150 23.72 13.66 9.97
N GLU A 151 23.18 14.60 10.77
CA GLU A 151 22.98 14.41 12.20
C GLU A 151 21.57 13.85 12.46
N GLY A 152 21.50 12.72 13.19
CA GLY A 152 20.24 12.07 13.54
C GLY A 152 19.53 11.37 12.39
N ARG A 153 20.16 11.24 11.22
CA ARG A 153 19.60 10.45 10.12
C ARG A 153 19.61 8.98 10.46
N PRO A 154 18.50 8.27 10.36
CA PRO A 154 18.49 6.82 10.53
C PRO A 154 19.46 6.12 9.58
N ALA A 155 20.12 5.06 10.05
CA ALA A 155 20.96 4.23 9.20
C ALA A 155 20.10 3.49 8.15
N LEU A 156 20.74 2.99 7.08
CA LEU A 156 20.08 2.03 6.20
C LEU A 156 19.72 0.77 6.99
N PRO A 157 18.58 0.13 6.68
CA PRO A 157 18.18 -1.11 7.34
C PRO A 157 19.21 -2.22 7.16
N ASP A 158 19.41 -3.01 8.22
CA ASP A 158 20.35 -4.15 8.26
C ASP A 158 19.73 -5.43 8.82
N THR A 159 18.40 -5.54 8.76
CA THR A 159 17.68 -6.72 9.28
C THR A 159 18.06 -7.98 8.51
N PRO A 160 18.07 -9.16 9.17
CA PRO A 160 18.43 -10.41 8.50
C PRO A 160 17.51 -10.69 7.31
N ALA A 161 18.12 -11.01 6.16
CA ALA A 161 17.39 -11.41 4.97
C ALA A 161 17.28 -12.94 4.88
N TRP A 162 16.06 -13.44 4.64
CA TRP A 162 15.71 -14.85 4.65
C TRP A 162 14.83 -15.22 3.43
N ILE A 163 14.69 -16.51 3.14
CA ILE A 163 13.87 -17.00 2.03
C ILE A 163 12.57 -17.59 2.57
N LEU A 164 11.44 -17.14 2.02
CA LEU A 164 10.14 -17.77 2.23
C LEU A 164 10.17 -19.16 1.59
N PRO A 165 9.95 -20.25 2.36
CA PRO A 165 10.03 -21.61 1.84
C PRO A 165 9.07 -21.87 0.67
N LYS A 166 9.48 -22.72 -0.28
CA LYS A 166 8.67 -23.10 -1.44
C LYS A 166 7.30 -23.68 -1.04
N GLU A 167 7.20 -24.32 0.12
CA GLU A 167 5.94 -24.86 0.64
C GLU A 167 4.88 -23.78 0.87
N TYR A 168 5.29 -22.53 1.15
CA TYR A 168 4.40 -21.37 1.21
C TYR A 168 4.27 -20.68 -0.15
N ALA A 169 5.37 -20.46 -0.84
CA ALA A 169 5.42 -19.68 -2.09
C ALA A 169 4.92 -20.43 -3.34
N GLY A 170 4.78 -21.75 -3.27
CA GLY A 170 4.37 -22.62 -4.38
C GLY A 170 5.46 -22.89 -5.42
N PHE A 171 6.27 -21.88 -5.74
CA PHE A 171 7.38 -21.97 -6.70
C PHE A 171 8.72 -21.58 -6.07
N SER A 172 9.79 -22.23 -6.50
CA SER A 172 11.15 -21.82 -6.17
C SER A 172 11.57 -20.56 -6.94
N PRO A 173 12.60 -19.82 -6.48
CA PRO A 173 13.16 -18.71 -7.25
C PRO A 173 13.57 -19.09 -8.68
N ALA A 174 14.16 -20.26 -8.89
CA ALA A 174 14.54 -20.73 -10.23
C ALA A 174 13.33 -20.90 -11.16
N GLU A 175 12.25 -21.51 -10.67
CA GLU A 175 11.01 -21.67 -11.44
C GLU A 175 10.37 -20.31 -11.81
N LYS A 176 10.39 -19.35 -10.88
CA LYS A 176 9.89 -17.99 -11.13
C LYS A 176 10.78 -17.21 -12.12
N LEU A 177 12.11 -17.36 -12.03
CA LEU A 177 13.05 -16.78 -12.98
C LEU A 177 12.84 -17.33 -14.40
N ASP A 178 12.57 -18.62 -14.55
CA ASP A 178 12.31 -19.22 -15.86
C ASP A 178 10.99 -18.75 -16.47
N GLN A 179 9.96 -18.57 -15.64
CA GLN A 179 8.70 -17.94 -16.05
C GLN A 179 8.93 -16.50 -16.50
N LEU A 180 9.69 -15.70 -15.73
CA LEU A 180 10.06 -14.33 -16.09
C LEU A 180 10.79 -14.26 -17.41
N ARG A 181 11.83 -15.10 -17.62
CA ARG A 181 12.59 -15.17 -18.87
C ARG A 181 11.70 -15.47 -20.07
N SER A 182 10.69 -16.33 -19.90
CA SER A 182 9.70 -16.61 -20.94
C SER A 182 8.86 -15.37 -21.27
N LYS A 183 8.42 -14.63 -20.26
CA LYS A 183 7.66 -13.38 -20.44
C LYS A 183 8.49 -12.27 -21.09
N LEU A 184 9.75 -12.16 -20.76
CA LEU A 184 10.67 -11.21 -21.38
C LEU A 184 10.85 -11.52 -22.88
N LYS A 185 11.03 -12.80 -23.24
CA LYS A 185 11.12 -13.23 -24.63
C LYS A 185 9.87 -12.90 -25.45
N GLU A 186 8.66 -13.11 -24.89
CA GLU A 186 7.38 -12.73 -25.51
C GLU A 186 7.33 -11.22 -25.83
N ARG A 187 8.01 -10.40 -25.03
CA ARG A 187 8.07 -8.93 -25.17
C ARG A 187 9.26 -8.44 -26.00
N GLY A 188 10.08 -9.35 -26.53
CA GLY A 188 11.28 -8.99 -27.26
C GLY A 188 12.38 -8.38 -26.38
N CYS A 189 12.39 -8.68 -25.08
CA CYS A 189 13.43 -8.31 -24.14
C CYS A 189 14.29 -9.54 -23.83
N THR A 190 15.57 -9.30 -23.52
CA THR A 190 16.50 -10.36 -23.09
C THR A 190 16.87 -10.23 -21.61
N ALA A 191 16.71 -9.04 -21.04
CA ALA A 191 17.02 -8.78 -19.64
C ALA A 191 15.95 -7.93 -18.98
N GLN A 192 15.94 -7.93 -17.64
CA GLN A 192 15.13 -7.03 -16.83
C GLN A 192 15.95 -6.53 -15.65
N PHE A 193 15.81 -5.24 -15.37
CA PHE A 193 16.19 -4.65 -14.09
C PHE A 193 14.95 -4.62 -13.17
N VAL A 194 15.05 -5.32 -12.04
CA VAL A 194 14.00 -5.38 -11.01
C VAL A 194 14.42 -4.48 -9.86
N GLY A 195 13.79 -3.31 -9.77
CA GLY A 195 14.06 -2.32 -8.73
C GLY A 195 13.01 -2.33 -7.62
N LYS A 196 11.76 -2.68 -7.94
CA LYS A 196 10.65 -2.65 -7.00
C LYS A 196 10.70 -3.82 -6.02
N LEU A 197 10.63 -3.53 -4.71
CA LEU A 197 10.88 -4.52 -3.64
C LEU A 197 9.84 -5.63 -3.61
N ASP A 198 8.57 -5.33 -3.83
CA ASP A 198 7.50 -6.33 -3.88
C ASP A 198 7.68 -7.34 -5.02
N ASN A 199 8.10 -6.85 -6.20
CA ASN A 199 8.40 -7.70 -7.36
C ASN A 199 9.62 -8.61 -7.07
N LEU A 200 10.65 -8.04 -6.45
CA LEU A 200 11.85 -8.78 -6.08
C LEU A 200 11.56 -9.81 -4.98
N ALA A 201 10.82 -9.42 -3.95
CA ALA A 201 10.44 -10.29 -2.85
C ALA A 201 9.64 -11.51 -3.34
N TRP A 202 8.71 -11.31 -4.28
CA TRP A 202 7.97 -12.41 -4.90
C TRP A 202 8.87 -13.26 -5.81
N LEU A 203 9.67 -12.64 -6.68
CA LEU A 203 10.52 -13.34 -7.66
C LEU A 203 11.52 -14.28 -6.99
N LEU A 204 12.17 -13.80 -5.94
CA LEU A 204 13.26 -14.52 -5.25
C LEU A 204 12.81 -15.18 -3.94
N ASN A 205 11.55 -15.10 -3.57
CA ASN A 205 11.04 -15.49 -2.25
C ASN A 205 11.79 -14.81 -1.08
N LEU A 206 12.44 -13.69 -1.33
CA LEU A 206 13.30 -12.99 -0.37
C LEU A 206 12.48 -12.11 0.56
N ARG A 207 12.79 -12.16 1.86
CA ARG A 207 12.14 -11.35 2.88
C ARG A 207 13.19 -10.76 3.84
N ALA A 208 12.88 -9.58 4.40
CA ALA A 208 13.56 -8.95 5.53
C ALA A 208 12.64 -7.88 6.10
N MET A 209 12.89 -7.40 7.29
CA MET A 209 12.06 -6.39 7.95
C MET A 209 12.68 -4.99 7.79
N ASP A 210 12.98 -4.57 6.56
CA ASP A 210 13.65 -3.29 6.28
C ASP A 210 12.68 -2.12 6.20
N ILE A 211 11.41 -2.40 5.95
CA ILE A 211 10.33 -1.43 5.83
C ILE A 211 9.33 -1.72 6.93
N GLU A 212 8.84 -0.69 7.57
CA GLU A 212 7.81 -0.79 8.58
C GLU A 212 6.57 -1.51 8.00
N CYS A 213 5.99 -2.40 8.78
CA CYS A 213 4.81 -3.19 8.42
C CYS A 213 4.95 -4.06 7.16
N THR A 214 6.14 -4.12 6.54
CA THR A 214 6.31 -4.79 5.24
C THR A 214 7.58 -5.65 5.21
N PRO A 215 7.48 -6.98 5.06
CA PRO A 215 8.64 -7.87 5.12
C PRO A 215 9.44 -7.88 3.82
N TYR A 216 9.93 -6.73 3.37
CA TYR A 216 10.75 -6.62 2.15
C TYR A 216 12.20 -6.30 2.48
N ALA A 217 13.10 -6.87 1.67
CA ALA A 217 14.52 -6.62 1.72
C ALA A 217 14.90 -5.50 0.74
N MET A 218 15.62 -4.48 1.18
CA MET A 218 16.23 -3.51 0.27
C MET A 218 17.27 -4.19 -0.60
N ALA A 219 16.96 -4.35 -1.88
CA ALA A 219 17.80 -5.02 -2.84
C ALA A 219 17.38 -4.70 -4.28
N TYR A 220 18.28 -4.94 -5.24
CA TYR A 220 17.99 -4.92 -6.67
C TYR A 220 18.27 -6.28 -7.27
N CYS A 221 17.65 -6.59 -8.39
CA CYS A 221 18.00 -7.78 -9.16
C CYS A 221 18.15 -7.45 -10.66
N TYR A 222 19.21 -7.97 -11.27
CA TYR A 222 19.41 -7.92 -12.72
C TYR A 222 19.33 -9.33 -13.28
N VAL A 223 18.34 -9.55 -14.15
CA VAL A 223 18.04 -10.87 -14.71
C VAL A 223 18.37 -10.86 -16.21
N THR A 224 19.15 -11.86 -16.67
CA THR A 224 19.42 -12.13 -18.09
C THR A 224 19.05 -13.58 -18.42
N PRO A 225 19.16 -14.05 -19.68
CA PRO A 225 18.88 -15.44 -20.04
C PRO A 225 19.71 -16.47 -19.26
N SER A 226 20.95 -16.11 -18.90
CA SER A 226 21.91 -17.04 -18.31
C SER A 226 22.23 -16.79 -16.84
N ARG A 227 21.86 -15.63 -16.29
CA ARG A 227 22.23 -15.25 -14.92
C ARG A 227 21.14 -14.42 -14.23
N ALA A 228 21.16 -14.46 -12.91
CA ALA A 228 20.43 -13.52 -12.04
C ALA A 228 21.41 -13.02 -10.97
N VAL A 229 21.52 -11.70 -10.82
CA VAL A 229 22.41 -11.08 -9.82
C VAL A 229 21.58 -10.28 -8.85
N LEU A 230 21.64 -10.64 -7.58
CA LEU A 230 20.98 -9.94 -6.47
C LEU A 230 21.98 -8.99 -5.82
N PHE A 231 21.68 -7.70 -5.83
CA PHE A 231 22.45 -6.65 -5.15
C PHE A 231 21.80 -6.35 -3.80
N ILE A 232 22.46 -6.75 -2.74
CA ILE A 232 22.01 -6.64 -1.37
C ILE A 232 23.23 -6.45 -0.45
N ASN A 233 23.04 -5.85 0.73
CA ASN A 233 24.08 -5.93 1.76
C ASN A 233 24.27 -7.42 2.13
N THR A 234 25.35 -8.03 1.60
CA THR A 234 25.57 -9.48 1.69
C THR A 234 25.80 -9.98 3.11
N ALA A 235 26.25 -9.10 4.00
CA ALA A 235 26.52 -9.45 5.40
C ALA A 235 25.26 -9.82 6.19
N ARG A 236 24.07 -9.36 5.75
CA ARG A 236 22.79 -9.64 6.41
C ARG A 236 22.01 -10.83 5.83
N VAL A 237 22.48 -11.41 4.72
CA VAL A 237 21.85 -12.59 4.14
C VAL A 237 22.18 -13.80 5.02
N THR A 238 21.15 -14.47 5.55
CA THR A 238 21.38 -15.65 6.40
C THR A 238 22.11 -16.75 5.62
N PRO A 239 22.91 -17.61 6.29
CA PRO A 239 23.61 -18.70 5.61
C PRO A 239 22.68 -19.60 4.81
N GLU A 240 21.49 -19.88 5.36
CA GLU A 240 20.44 -20.70 4.72
C GLU A 240 19.89 -20.01 3.48
N ALA A 241 19.59 -18.70 3.57
CA ALA A 241 19.12 -17.91 2.44
C ALA A 241 20.17 -17.83 1.33
N LYS A 242 21.44 -17.65 1.69
CA LYS A 242 22.54 -17.64 0.73
C LYS A 242 22.65 -18.96 -0.01
N ALA A 243 22.64 -20.07 0.70
CA ALA A 243 22.70 -21.41 0.10
C ALA A 243 21.52 -21.69 -0.83
N GLU A 244 20.31 -21.27 -0.43
CA GLU A 244 19.09 -21.41 -1.24
C GLU A 244 19.18 -20.55 -2.53
N LEU A 245 19.59 -19.29 -2.43
CA LEU A 245 19.77 -18.40 -3.59
C LEU A 245 20.81 -18.96 -4.56
N GLU A 246 21.97 -19.39 -4.07
CA GLU A 246 23.04 -20.00 -4.91
C GLU A 246 22.56 -21.29 -5.58
N THR A 247 21.80 -22.15 -4.88
CA THR A 247 21.19 -23.37 -5.43
C THR A 247 20.20 -23.06 -6.55
N ASN A 248 19.51 -21.92 -6.47
CA ASN A 248 18.58 -21.44 -7.50
C ASN A 248 19.27 -20.62 -8.61
N GLY A 249 20.61 -20.59 -8.65
CA GLY A 249 21.39 -19.94 -9.71
C GLY A 249 21.47 -18.41 -9.59
N ILE A 250 21.28 -17.86 -8.38
CA ILE A 250 21.34 -16.44 -8.10
C ILE A 250 22.70 -16.09 -7.47
N THR A 251 23.40 -15.13 -8.08
CA THR A 251 24.68 -14.62 -7.59
C THR A 251 24.44 -13.40 -6.71
N LEU A 252 25.10 -13.32 -5.56
CA LEU A 252 25.04 -12.17 -4.67
C LEU A 252 26.12 -11.14 -5.03
N ALA A 253 25.79 -9.86 -4.95
CA ALA A 253 26.68 -8.71 -5.06
C ALA A 253 26.31 -7.67 -4.00
N GLU A 254 27.26 -6.77 -3.69
CA GLU A 254 26.97 -5.69 -2.73
C GLU A 254 25.95 -4.69 -3.30
N TYR A 255 25.06 -4.19 -2.43
CA TYR A 255 23.99 -3.28 -2.81
C TYR A 255 24.50 -2.06 -3.58
N ASP A 256 25.57 -1.44 -3.10
CA ASP A 256 26.15 -0.22 -3.68
C ASP A 256 26.88 -0.46 -5.01
N ASP A 257 27.15 -1.70 -5.37
CA ASP A 257 27.84 -2.03 -6.63
C ASP A 257 26.90 -2.03 -7.86
N VAL A 258 25.58 -1.87 -7.69
CA VAL A 258 24.60 -1.99 -8.77
C VAL A 258 24.89 -1.05 -9.95
N LEU A 259 25.12 0.24 -9.72
CA LEU A 259 25.40 1.20 -10.79
C LEU A 259 26.71 0.89 -11.52
N LYS A 260 27.75 0.52 -10.78
CA LYS A 260 29.04 0.12 -11.33
C LYS A 260 28.95 -1.17 -12.15
N PHE A 261 28.18 -2.15 -11.68
CA PHE A 261 27.94 -3.40 -12.39
C PHE A 261 27.23 -3.15 -13.71
N LEU A 262 26.14 -2.38 -13.71
CA LEU A 262 25.38 -2.05 -14.92
C LEU A 262 26.20 -1.23 -15.92
N ALA A 263 27.04 -0.31 -15.44
CA ALA A 263 27.98 0.43 -16.29
C ALA A 263 29.06 -0.45 -16.95
N ALA A 264 29.47 -1.51 -16.28
CA ALA A 264 30.48 -2.46 -16.75
C ALA A 264 29.91 -3.63 -17.58
N GLU A 265 28.60 -3.70 -17.78
CA GLU A 265 27.98 -4.75 -18.60
C GLU A 265 28.45 -4.65 -20.06
N THR A 266 28.89 -5.75 -20.61
CA THR A 266 29.44 -5.84 -22.00
C THR A 266 28.64 -6.74 -22.92
N GLU A 267 27.76 -7.59 -22.34
CA GLU A 267 26.90 -8.45 -23.14
C GLU A 267 25.73 -7.64 -23.71
N PRO A 268 25.50 -7.68 -25.03
CA PRO A 268 24.36 -6.97 -25.62
C PRO A 268 23.02 -7.46 -25.05
N GLN A 269 22.24 -6.57 -24.43
CA GLN A 269 20.94 -6.89 -23.86
C GLN A 269 19.88 -5.84 -24.26
N THR A 270 18.64 -6.30 -24.47
CA THR A 270 17.46 -5.45 -24.45
C THR A 270 16.83 -5.54 -23.06
N VAL A 271 17.02 -4.49 -22.27
CA VAL A 271 16.65 -4.44 -20.85
C VAL A 271 15.26 -3.84 -20.68
N LEU A 272 14.33 -4.61 -20.14
CA LEU A 272 13.04 -4.06 -19.67
C LEU A 272 13.29 -3.27 -18.38
N ALA A 273 12.89 -2.00 -18.39
CA ALA A 273 12.95 -1.12 -17.22
C ALA A 273 11.71 -0.24 -17.22
N GLU A 274 10.82 -0.45 -16.23
CA GLU A 274 9.59 0.32 -16.09
C GLU A 274 9.90 1.71 -15.51
N CYS A 275 9.72 2.78 -16.30
CA CYS A 275 10.08 4.13 -15.92
C CYS A 275 9.36 4.64 -14.65
N SER A 276 8.18 4.11 -14.33
CA SER A 276 7.43 4.50 -13.12
C SER A 276 8.05 3.98 -11.82
N THR A 277 8.83 2.89 -11.87
CA THR A 277 9.37 2.21 -10.69
C THR A 277 10.90 2.17 -10.63
N VAL A 278 11.58 2.34 -11.77
CA VAL A 278 13.05 2.41 -11.81
C VAL A 278 13.50 3.84 -11.53
N ASN A 279 14.38 3.99 -10.54
CA ASN A 279 14.94 5.29 -10.21
C ASN A 279 15.82 5.84 -11.35
N TYR A 280 15.91 7.16 -11.42
CA TYR A 280 16.55 7.82 -12.54
C TYR A 280 18.08 7.59 -12.60
N ALA A 281 18.75 7.40 -11.47
CA ALA A 281 20.18 7.10 -11.45
C ALA A 281 20.50 5.76 -12.13
N VAL A 282 19.73 4.72 -11.85
CA VAL A 282 19.84 3.42 -12.54
C VAL A 282 19.53 3.55 -14.02
N TYR A 283 18.42 4.25 -14.34
CA TYR A 283 17.99 4.41 -15.73
C TYR A 283 19.05 5.12 -16.57
N GLN A 284 19.69 6.17 -16.04
CA GLN A 284 20.79 6.87 -16.71
C GLN A 284 21.96 5.95 -17.03
N VAL A 285 22.36 5.08 -16.10
CA VAL A 285 23.45 4.12 -16.33
C VAL A 285 23.09 3.10 -17.39
N LEU A 286 21.85 2.58 -17.36
CA LEU A 286 21.36 1.66 -18.39
C LEU A 286 21.36 2.32 -19.79
N GLU A 287 20.91 3.56 -19.89
CA GLU A 287 20.81 4.31 -21.15
C GLU A 287 22.20 4.71 -21.72
N GLN A 288 23.15 5.00 -20.84
CA GLN A 288 24.52 5.37 -21.24
C GLN A 288 25.40 4.20 -21.62
N ASN A 289 25.05 2.98 -21.24
CA ASN A 289 25.83 1.79 -21.57
C ASN A 289 25.56 1.35 -23.02
N PRO A 290 26.56 1.39 -23.93
CA PRO A 290 26.36 1.06 -25.34
C PRO A 290 26.03 -0.42 -25.62
N ALA A 291 26.24 -1.33 -24.68
CA ALA A 291 25.83 -2.73 -24.79
C ALA A 291 24.34 -2.94 -24.46
N LEU A 292 23.69 -1.96 -23.83
CA LEU A 292 22.32 -2.08 -23.38
C LEU A 292 21.37 -1.24 -24.25
N THR A 293 20.22 -1.85 -24.58
CA THR A 293 19.10 -1.13 -25.20
C THR A 293 17.96 -1.15 -24.20
N VAL A 294 17.62 0.03 -23.66
CA VAL A 294 16.53 0.13 -22.68
C VAL A 294 15.18 0.13 -23.39
N LYS A 295 14.26 -0.69 -22.89
CA LYS A 295 12.85 -0.71 -23.31
C LYS A 295 11.97 -0.39 -22.12
N ASP A 296 11.24 0.73 -22.19
CA ASP A 296 10.20 1.03 -21.20
C ASP A 296 8.99 0.14 -21.41
N GLY A 297 8.36 -0.28 -20.31
CA GLY A 297 7.13 -1.08 -20.35
C GLY A 297 6.81 -1.69 -19.00
N THR A 298 5.55 -2.02 -18.80
CA THR A 298 5.03 -2.60 -17.56
C THR A 298 5.77 -3.88 -17.17
N ASP A 299 6.18 -3.97 -15.92
CA ASP A 299 6.87 -5.14 -15.37
C ASP A 299 5.94 -6.38 -15.41
N PRO A 300 6.34 -7.48 -16.05
CA PRO A 300 5.53 -8.71 -16.08
C PRO A 300 5.30 -9.32 -14.69
N LEU A 301 6.20 -9.05 -13.72
CA LEU A 301 6.07 -9.52 -12.35
C LEU A 301 4.79 -9.03 -11.67
N LEU A 302 4.27 -7.86 -12.04
CA LEU A 302 3.01 -7.34 -11.51
C LEU A 302 1.84 -8.32 -11.73
N MET A 303 1.70 -8.85 -12.95
CA MET A 303 0.64 -9.83 -13.24
C MET A 303 0.97 -11.21 -12.71
N MET A 304 2.27 -11.60 -12.69
CA MET A 304 2.71 -12.91 -12.22
C MET A 304 2.42 -13.09 -10.72
N LYS A 305 2.64 -12.05 -9.89
CA LYS A 305 2.33 -12.08 -8.45
C LYS A 305 0.90 -11.72 -8.13
N GLY A 306 0.27 -10.85 -8.95
CA GLY A 306 -1.10 -10.40 -8.76
C GLY A 306 -2.13 -11.52 -8.91
N VAL A 307 -1.84 -12.56 -9.71
CA VAL A 307 -2.63 -13.79 -9.78
C VAL A 307 -1.99 -14.83 -8.86
N LYS A 308 -2.55 -15.00 -7.67
CA LYS A 308 -2.02 -15.94 -6.69
C LYS A 308 -2.12 -17.38 -7.19
N ASN A 309 -1.07 -18.17 -6.99
CA ASN A 309 -1.10 -19.59 -7.29
C ASN A 309 -1.93 -20.37 -6.24
N GLU A 310 -2.23 -21.65 -6.51
CA GLU A 310 -3.06 -22.48 -5.65
C GLU A 310 -2.50 -22.62 -4.22
N THR A 311 -1.17 -22.69 -4.09
CA THR A 311 -0.49 -22.78 -2.78
C THR A 311 -0.62 -21.47 -2.01
N GLU A 312 -0.34 -20.34 -2.64
CA GLU A 312 -0.51 -19.01 -2.05
C GLU A 312 -1.96 -18.79 -1.60
N LEU A 313 -2.96 -19.14 -2.44
CA LEU A 313 -4.38 -19.03 -2.08
C LEU A 313 -4.79 -19.93 -0.91
N ALA A 314 -4.28 -21.17 -0.87
CA ALA A 314 -4.57 -22.08 0.23
C ALA A 314 -4.04 -21.54 1.56
N HIS A 315 -2.84 -20.98 1.55
CA HIS A 315 -2.21 -20.36 2.71
C HIS A 315 -2.90 -19.04 3.12
N THR A 316 -3.21 -18.18 2.16
CA THR A 316 -3.98 -16.94 2.40
C THR A 316 -5.29 -17.24 3.13
N LYS A 317 -6.05 -18.25 2.69
CA LYS A 317 -7.28 -18.69 3.39
C LYS A 317 -7.06 -19.07 4.84
N GLN A 318 -5.93 -19.72 5.16
CA GLN A 318 -5.60 -20.10 6.54
C GLN A 318 -5.17 -18.89 7.38
N ALA A 319 -4.39 -17.97 6.82
CA ALA A 319 -4.02 -16.73 7.48
C ALA A 319 -5.26 -15.91 7.88
N HIS A 320 -6.22 -15.78 6.97
CA HIS A 320 -7.48 -15.07 7.22
C HIS A 320 -8.34 -15.72 8.32
N ILE A 321 -8.35 -17.03 8.44
CA ILE A 321 -9.07 -17.71 9.54
C ILE A 321 -8.41 -17.40 10.90
N ARG A 322 -7.07 -17.41 10.96
CA ARG A 322 -6.35 -17.07 12.21
C ARG A 322 -6.56 -15.61 12.59
N ASP A 323 -6.43 -14.71 11.63
CA ASP A 323 -6.67 -13.27 11.85
C ASP A 323 -8.12 -13.01 12.31
N ALA A 324 -9.09 -13.65 11.69
CA ALA A 324 -10.49 -13.56 12.10
C ALA A 324 -10.73 -14.05 13.54
N VAL A 325 -10.02 -15.08 13.99
CA VAL A 325 -10.06 -15.52 15.39
C VAL A 325 -9.48 -14.45 16.32
N ALA A 326 -8.37 -13.82 15.95
CA ALA A 326 -7.80 -12.70 16.70
C ALA A 326 -8.79 -11.52 16.79
N MET A 327 -9.45 -11.18 15.67
CA MET A 327 -10.48 -10.14 15.62
C MET A 327 -11.70 -10.45 16.52
N VAL A 328 -12.14 -11.70 16.57
CA VAL A 328 -13.22 -12.13 17.49
C VAL A 328 -12.81 -11.93 18.94
N ARG A 329 -11.62 -12.38 19.32
CA ARG A 329 -11.08 -12.22 20.68
C ARG A 329 -10.89 -10.76 21.06
N PHE A 330 -10.40 -9.97 20.13
CA PHE A 330 -10.29 -8.52 20.27
C PHE A 330 -11.65 -7.90 20.58
N GLN A 331 -12.69 -8.21 19.81
CA GLN A 331 -14.02 -7.62 20.00
C GLN A 331 -14.63 -8.04 21.33
N ILE A 332 -14.47 -9.31 21.74
CA ILE A 332 -14.91 -9.81 23.05
C ILE A 332 -14.23 -9.03 24.19
N GLU A 333 -12.91 -8.83 24.14
CA GLU A 333 -12.20 -8.06 25.17
C GLU A 333 -12.62 -6.59 25.18
N LEU A 334 -12.72 -5.95 24.02
CA LEU A 334 -13.15 -4.56 23.87
C LEU A 334 -14.54 -4.36 24.51
N GLU A 335 -15.53 -5.19 24.13
CA GLU A 335 -16.89 -5.12 24.66
C GLU A 335 -16.94 -5.36 26.17
N SER A 336 -16.17 -6.35 26.67
CA SER A 336 -16.09 -6.69 28.09
C SER A 336 -15.53 -5.54 28.95
N ARG A 337 -14.42 -4.94 28.51
CA ARG A 337 -13.76 -3.83 29.22
C ARG A 337 -14.61 -2.56 29.19
N LEU A 338 -15.24 -2.24 28.07
CA LEU A 338 -16.21 -1.14 27.99
C LEU A 338 -17.41 -1.40 28.90
N ALA A 339 -17.96 -2.62 28.95
CA ALA A 339 -19.07 -2.96 29.83
C ALA A 339 -18.69 -2.81 31.31
N ALA A 340 -17.47 -3.21 31.69
CA ALA A 340 -16.91 -3.02 33.04
C ALA A 340 -16.69 -1.55 33.43
N GLY A 341 -16.80 -0.60 32.48
CA GLY A 341 -16.63 0.83 32.72
C GLY A 341 -15.17 1.28 32.73
N GLU A 342 -14.27 0.51 32.12
CA GLU A 342 -12.89 0.92 31.93
C GLU A 342 -12.81 2.09 30.93
N THR A 343 -11.88 3.00 31.18
CA THR A 343 -11.55 4.06 30.23
C THR A 343 -10.64 3.50 29.16
N LEU A 344 -11.14 3.36 27.94
CA LEU A 344 -10.38 2.91 26.78
C LEU A 344 -10.18 4.06 25.80
N THR A 345 -9.10 4.00 25.04
CA THR A 345 -8.73 4.98 24.02
C THR A 345 -8.49 4.29 22.69
N GLU A 346 -8.35 5.06 21.63
CA GLU A 346 -7.95 4.56 20.32
C GLU A 346 -6.60 3.82 20.37
N LEU A 347 -5.66 4.25 21.22
CA LEU A 347 -4.39 3.54 21.45
C LEU A 347 -4.60 2.17 22.12
N THR A 348 -5.54 2.09 23.08
CA THR A 348 -5.86 0.82 23.74
C THR A 348 -6.43 -0.20 22.75
N VAL A 349 -7.14 0.25 21.71
CA VAL A 349 -7.67 -0.62 20.64
C VAL A 349 -6.53 -1.31 19.90
N ASP A 350 -5.51 -0.56 19.50
CA ASP A 350 -4.32 -1.09 18.85
C ASP A 350 -3.57 -2.10 19.75
N GLU A 351 -3.36 -1.77 21.02
CA GLU A 351 -2.73 -2.66 22.00
C GLU A 351 -3.47 -4.02 22.13
N ILE A 352 -4.81 -4.01 22.16
CA ILE A 352 -5.61 -5.24 22.26
C ILE A 352 -5.48 -6.07 20.97
N LEU A 353 -5.52 -5.43 19.81
CA LEU A 353 -5.36 -6.11 18.51
C LEU A 353 -3.99 -6.76 18.41
N HIS A 354 -2.93 -6.00 18.66
CA HIS A 354 -1.56 -6.51 18.67
C HIS A 354 -1.39 -7.72 19.59
N LYS A 355 -1.95 -7.67 20.79
CA LYS A 355 -1.94 -8.79 21.76
C LYS A 355 -2.47 -10.09 21.17
N TYR A 356 -3.59 -10.04 20.42
CA TYR A 356 -4.21 -11.26 19.89
C TYR A 356 -3.57 -11.73 18.59
N ARG A 357 -3.10 -10.84 17.73
CA ARG A 357 -2.41 -11.17 16.49
C ARG A 357 -1.01 -11.73 16.75
N SER A 358 -0.24 -11.07 17.61
CA SER A 358 1.13 -11.47 17.96
C SER A 358 1.21 -12.75 18.79
N ALA A 359 0.08 -13.25 19.30
CA ALA A 359 0.02 -14.56 19.98
C ALA A 359 0.08 -15.76 19.01
N ASP A 360 -0.09 -15.54 17.71
CA ASP A 360 0.05 -16.59 16.69
C ASP A 360 1.53 -16.79 16.33
N ASP A 361 1.99 -18.05 16.25
CA ASP A 361 3.38 -18.39 15.96
C ASP A 361 3.85 -18.06 14.53
N LYS A 362 2.93 -17.77 13.63
CA LYS A 362 3.19 -17.34 12.26
C LYS A 362 3.15 -15.83 12.08
N PHE A 363 2.78 -15.07 13.10
CA PHE A 363 2.75 -13.62 13.04
C PHE A 363 4.16 -13.08 12.78
N LEU A 364 4.28 -12.18 11.81
CA LEU A 364 5.53 -11.48 11.51
C LEU A 364 5.48 -10.01 11.97
N VAL A 365 4.43 -9.31 11.56
CA VAL A 365 4.26 -7.88 11.81
C VAL A 365 2.81 -7.48 11.45
N GLU A 366 2.31 -6.36 11.94
CA GLU A 366 1.10 -5.73 11.38
C GLU A 366 1.30 -5.43 9.90
N SER A 367 0.26 -5.58 9.07
CA SER A 367 0.35 -5.27 7.63
C SER A 367 0.40 -3.76 7.35
N PHE A 368 -0.08 -2.96 8.29
CA PHE A 368 -0.01 -1.49 8.36
C PHE A 368 -0.33 -1.02 9.78
N GLY A 369 -0.05 0.26 10.08
CA GLY A 369 -0.40 0.84 11.37
C GLY A 369 -1.91 0.84 11.59
N THR A 370 -2.39 0.27 12.69
CA THR A 370 -3.82 0.17 13.00
C THR A 370 -4.51 1.54 12.96
N ILE A 371 -5.60 1.63 12.20
CA ILE A 371 -6.50 2.79 12.21
C ILE A 371 -7.62 2.48 13.19
N ALA A 372 -7.49 2.96 14.42
CA ALA A 372 -8.54 2.93 15.41
C ALA A 372 -9.10 4.34 15.54
N ALA A 373 -10.28 4.59 14.99
CA ALA A 373 -10.83 5.94 14.87
C ALA A 373 -12.24 6.03 15.44
N TYR A 374 -12.42 6.86 16.49
CA TYR A 374 -13.68 7.04 17.16
C TYR A 374 -14.40 8.32 16.69
N GLY A 375 -15.70 8.19 16.36
CA GLY A 375 -16.54 9.33 15.99
C GLY A 375 -15.99 10.11 14.79
N GLY A 376 -15.75 11.41 14.95
CA GLY A 376 -15.27 12.31 13.89
C GLY A 376 -13.85 12.01 13.38
N ASN A 377 -12.99 11.38 14.20
CA ASN A 377 -11.65 10.97 13.76
C ASN A 377 -11.71 9.99 12.58
N ALA A 378 -12.74 9.14 12.53
CA ALA A 378 -12.95 8.17 11.48
C ALA A 378 -13.25 8.81 10.09
N ALA A 379 -13.55 10.11 10.03
CA ALA A 379 -13.69 10.82 8.75
C ALA A 379 -12.34 11.04 8.04
N MET A 380 -11.23 10.90 8.75
CA MET A 380 -9.89 10.88 8.18
C MET A 380 -9.53 9.42 7.82
N MET A 381 -9.48 9.09 6.52
CA MET A 381 -9.36 7.70 6.05
C MET A 381 -8.09 6.99 6.54
N HIS A 382 -6.99 7.74 6.70
CA HIS A 382 -5.70 7.26 7.19
C HIS A 382 -5.37 7.93 8.55
N TYR A 383 -6.35 7.94 9.48
CA TYR A 383 -6.14 8.44 10.82
C TYR A 383 -5.20 7.54 11.62
N HIS A 384 -4.26 8.15 12.32
CA HIS A 384 -3.42 7.45 13.28
C HIS A 384 -3.48 8.16 14.62
N ALA A 385 -3.92 7.44 15.65
CA ALA A 385 -3.90 7.92 17.03
C ALA A 385 -2.44 8.04 17.52
N THR A 386 -2.12 9.14 18.19
CA THR A 386 -0.81 9.33 18.82
C THR A 386 -0.97 9.55 20.32
N PRO A 387 0.09 9.39 21.12
CA PRO A 387 0.02 9.70 22.55
C PRO A 387 -0.47 11.13 22.85
N GLU A 388 -0.21 12.07 21.94
CA GLU A 388 -0.56 13.49 22.07
C GLU A 388 -1.94 13.83 21.50
N ASP A 389 -2.44 13.03 20.52
CA ASP A 389 -3.72 13.26 19.85
C ASP A 389 -4.45 11.94 19.64
N HIS A 390 -5.40 11.63 20.53
CA HIS A 390 -6.26 10.44 20.46
C HIS A 390 -7.56 10.65 21.22
N ALA A 391 -8.60 9.95 20.84
CA ALA A 391 -9.89 10.01 21.52
C ALA A 391 -10.03 8.96 22.63
N VAL A 392 -10.81 9.33 23.65
CA VAL A 392 -11.33 8.39 24.65
C VAL A 392 -12.65 7.82 24.13
N LEU A 393 -12.81 6.51 24.19
CA LEU A 393 -14.01 5.82 23.73
C LEU A 393 -15.17 6.07 24.70
N GLU A 394 -16.31 6.49 24.17
CA GLU A 394 -17.54 6.65 24.93
C GLU A 394 -18.56 5.56 24.56
N LYS A 395 -19.51 5.28 25.45
CA LYS A 395 -20.60 4.30 25.18
C LYS A 395 -21.70 4.89 24.27
N LYS A 396 -21.28 5.40 23.10
CA LYS A 396 -22.16 5.96 22.05
C LYS A 396 -21.41 5.99 20.71
N GLY A 397 -22.13 6.15 19.60
CA GLY A 397 -21.52 6.34 18.28
C GLY A 397 -20.77 5.11 17.77
N PHE A 398 -19.91 5.32 16.81
CA PHE A 398 -19.09 4.28 16.16
C PHE A 398 -17.61 4.38 16.49
N LEU A 399 -16.98 3.21 16.57
CA LEU A 399 -15.54 3.01 16.47
C LEU A 399 -15.24 2.28 15.15
N LEU A 400 -14.53 2.93 14.25
CA LEU A 400 -13.96 2.31 13.06
C LEU A 400 -12.62 1.71 13.45
N VAL A 401 -12.41 0.44 13.11
CA VAL A 401 -11.14 -0.26 13.28
C VAL A 401 -10.77 -0.90 11.96
N ASP A 402 -9.68 -0.39 11.38
CA ASP A 402 -9.07 -0.89 10.16
C ASP A 402 -7.66 -1.37 10.48
N SER A 403 -7.37 -2.63 10.17
CA SER A 403 -6.16 -3.30 10.64
C SER A 403 -5.91 -4.60 9.93
N GLY A 404 -4.67 -5.04 9.92
CA GLY A 404 -4.30 -6.32 9.36
C GLY A 404 -2.97 -6.82 9.92
N ALA A 405 -2.58 -8.01 9.51
CA ALA A 405 -1.29 -8.58 9.87
C ALA A 405 -0.67 -9.35 8.70
N THR A 406 0.64 -9.36 8.66
CA THR A 406 1.41 -10.26 7.81
C THR A 406 1.86 -11.46 8.62
N TYR A 407 1.44 -12.63 8.18
CA TYR A 407 1.84 -13.93 8.71
C TYR A 407 2.80 -14.61 7.74
N MET A 408 3.49 -15.66 8.19
CA MET A 408 4.37 -16.49 7.33
C MET A 408 3.65 -17.08 6.10
N ASP A 409 2.32 -17.07 6.09
CA ASP A 409 1.49 -17.70 5.07
C ASP A 409 0.35 -16.80 4.54
N GLY A 410 0.46 -15.49 4.68
CA GLY A 410 -0.47 -14.52 4.07
C GLY A 410 -0.42 -13.16 4.74
N THR A 411 -0.96 -12.17 4.05
CA THR A 411 -1.20 -10.82 4.57
C THR A 411 -2.70 -10.61 4.63
N THR A 412 -3.19 -9.94 5.68
CA THR A 412 -4.62 -9.66 5.90
C THR A 412 -4.88 -8.18 5.99
N ASP A 413 -6.10 -7.81 5.61
CA ASP A 413 -6.66 -6.47 5.67
C ASP A 413 -8.15 -6.56 6.00
N ILE A 414 -8.60 -5.79 7.00
CA ILE A 414 -10.00 -5.78 7.42
C ILE A 414 -10.40 -4.51 8.13
N THR A 415 -11.53 -3.95 7.74
CA THR A 415 -12.20 -2.91 8.52
C THR A 415 -13.53 -3.41 9.08
N ARG A 416 -13.77 -3.07 10.34
CA ARG A 416 -15.10 -3.12 10.98
C ARG A 416 -15.44 -1.79 11.65
N THR A 417 -16.68 -1.37 11.50
CA THR A 417 -17.26 -0.23 12.22
C THR A 417 -18.17 -0.77 13.33
N TYR A 418 -17.71 -0.62 14.57
CA TYR A 418 -18.35 -1.17 15.76
C TYR A 418 -19.26 -0.13 16.43
N PRO A 419 -20.58 -0.42 16.66
CA PRO A 419 -21.43 0.43 17.46
C PRO A 419 -21.07 0.29 18.95
N LEU A 420 -20.68 1.38 19.59
CA LEU A 420 -20.34 1.39 21.02
C LEU A 420 -21.52 1.71 21.93
N GLY A 421 -22.70 2.03 21.37
CA GLY A 421 -23.90 2.36 22.11
C GLY A 421 -24.97 3.00 21.23
N PRO A 422 -25.78 3.95 21.75
CA PRO A 422 -26.79 4.63 20.96
C PRO A 422 -26.22 5.35 19.74
N LEU A 423 -26.91 5.22 18.61
CA LEU A 423 -26.58 5.82 17.32
C LEU A 423 -27.67 6.80 16.89
N THR A 424 -27.25 7.85 16.20
CA THR A 424 -28.17 8.76 15.50
C THR A 424 -28.77 8.08 14.26
N GLU A 425 -29.85 8.64 13.73
CA GLU A 425 -30.48 8.13 12.51
C GLU A 425 -29.57 8.30 11.28
N ASP A 426 -28.74 9.36 11.24
CA ASP A 426 -27.79 9.57 10.14
C ASP A 426 -26.64 8.55 10.19
N GLU A 427 -26.09 8.26 11.37
CA GLU A 427 -25.08 7.19 11.54
C GLU A 427 -25.61 5.83 11.06
N LYS A 428 -26.86 5.48 11.42
CA LYS A 428 -27.49 4.24 10.96
C LYS A 428 -27.71 4.22 9.44
N ARG A 429 -28.10 5.37 8.84
CA ARG A 429 -28.25 5.48 7.36
C ARG A 429 -26.93 5.24 6.67
N PHE A 430 -25.89 5.96 7.08
CA PHE A 430 -24.55 5.83 6.47
C PHE A 430 -24.00 4.41 6.62
N TYR A 431 -24.19 3.80 7.79
CA TYR A 431 -23.80 2.41 8.02
C TYR A 431 -24.55 1.45 7.08
N THR A 432 -25.87 1.59 6.99
CA THR A 432 -26.68 0.68 6.17
C THR A 432 -26.36 0.83 4.68
N TRP A 433 -26.16 2.05 4.19
CA TRP A 433 -25.78 2.29 2.79
C TRP A 433 -24.37 1.80 2.47
N THR A 434 -23.42 1.95 3.40
CA THR A 434 -22.08 1.35 3.26
C THR A 434 -22.17 -0.17 3.20
N LEU A 435 -22.98 -0.79 4.05
CA LEU A 435 -23.21 -2.23 4.03
C LEU A 435 -23.84 -2.71 2.72
N GLN A 436 -24.78 -1.96 2.13
CA GLN A 436 -25.32 -2.27 0.80
C GLN A 436 -24.22 -2.25 -0.26
N SER A 437 -23.37 -1.21 -0.26
CA SER A 437 -22.22 -1.10 -1.17
C SER A 437 -21.31 -2.33 -1.08
N HIS A 438 -20.96 -2.74 0.14
CA HIS A 438 -20.13 -3.91 0.39
C HIS A 438 -20.81 -5.21 -0.10
N ILE A 439 -22.07 -5.44 0.26
CA ILE A 439 -22.81 -6.64 -0.15
C ILE A 439 -22.96 -6.72 -1.67
N ASP A 440 -23.30 -5.61 -2.33
CA ASP A 440 -23.52 -5.58 -3.78
C ASP A 440 -22.24 -5.91 -4.55
N LEU A 441 -21.08 -5.43 -4.08
CA LEU A 441 -19.80 -5.80 -4.65
C LEU A 441 -19.46 -7.28 -4.37
N ALA A 442 -19.58 -7.71 -3.11
CA ALA A 442 -19.22 -9.08 -2.72
C ALA A 442 -20.04 -10.17 -3.47
N LYS A 443 -21.30 -9.89 -3.82
CA LYS A 443 -22.16 -10.80 -4.59
C LYS A 443 -22.09 -10.62 -6.10
N ALA A 444 -21.29 -9.64 -6.60
CA ALA A 444 -21.25 -9.29 -8.01
C ALA A 444 -20.80 -10.46 -8.90
N VAL A 445 -21.40 -10.52 -10.09
CA VAL A 445 -21.02 -11.44 -11.17
C VAL A 445 -20.86 -10.61 -12.45
N TRP A 446 -19.75 -10.81 -13.17
CA TRP A 446 -19.43 -10.04 -14.37
C TRP A 446 -18.76 -10.90 -15.44
N LEU A 447 -18.70 -10.41 -16.67
CA LEU A 447 -18.00 -11.05 -17.78
C LEU A 447 -16.48 -10.80 -17.70
N ASP A 448 -15.67 -11.78 -18.07
CA ASP A 448 -14.20 -11.80 -17.93
C ASP A 448 -13.46 -10.66 -18.66
N TYR A 449 -14.14 -9.91 -19.52
CA TYR A 449 -13.62 -8.71 -20.18
C TYR A 449 -13.90 -7.41 -19.40
N CYS A 450 -14.58 -7.46 -18.26
CA CYS A 450 -14.81 -6.26 -17.45
C CYS A 450 -13.54 -5.81 -16.77
N GLU A 451 -13.23 -4.53 -16.96
CA GLU A 451 -12.12 -3.86 -16.27
C GLU A 451 -12.48 -3.54 -14.81
N CYS A 452 -11.49 -3.45 -13.92
CA CYS A 452 -11.69 -3.15 -12.51
C CYS A 452 -12.54 -1.89 -12.27
N LYS A 453 -12.36 -0.83 -13.09
CA LYS A 453 -13.19 0.39 -13.00
C LYS A 453 -14.67 0.17 -13.25
N MET A 454 -15.05 -0.87 -14.01
CA MET A 454 -16.46 -1.23 -14.24
C MET A 454 -17.03 -1.92 -12.99
N ILE A 455 -16.23 -2.74 -12.33
CA ILE A 455 -16.59 -3.46 -11.11
C ILE A 455 -16.69 -2.50 -9.91
N ASP A 456 -15.77 -1.54 -9.79
CA ASP A 456 -15.81 -0.45 -8.79
C ASP A 456 -17.16 0.29 -8.75
N THR A 457 -17.78 0.48 -9.93
CA THR A 457 -19.07 1.17 -10.04
C THR A 457 -20.20 0.45 -9.30
N ILE A 458 -20.11 -0.89 -9.16
CA ILE A 458 -21.15 -1.70 -8.48
C ILE A 458 -21.23 -1.30 -6.99
N ALA A 459 -20.08 -1.13 -6.33
CA ALA A 459 -20.03 -0.68 -4.94
C ALA A 459 -20.43 0.78 -4.76
N ARG A 460 -20.17 1.64 -5.75
CA ARG A 460 -20.49 3.07 -5.63
C ARG A 460 -21.96 3.37 -5.84
N GLU A 461 -22.64 2.58 -6.63
CA GLU A 461 -24.01 2.84 -7.06
C GLU A 461 -25.01 2.96 -5.88
N PRO A 462 -24.97 2.09 -4.83
CA PRO A 462 -25.84 2.25 -3.67
C PRO A 462 -25.69 3.60 -2.96
N LEU A 463 -24.48 4.14 -2.85
CA LEU A 463 -24.23 5.46 -2.25
C LEU A 463 -24.63 6.61 -3.19
N TRP A 464 -24.38 6.48 -4.49
CA TRP A 464 -24.74 7.49 -5.48
C TRP A 464 -26.25 7.74 -5.56
N ARG A 465 -27.09 6.73 -5.30
CA ARG A 465 -28.55 6.89 -5.18
C ARG A 465 -28.94 7.93 -4.12
N HIS A 466 -28.06 8.09 -3.12
CA HIS A 466 -28.22 9.04 -2.01
C HIS A 466 -27.38 10.31 -2.16
N LEU A 467 -26.77 10.53 -3.34
CA LEU A 467 -25.88 11.65 -3.67
C LEU A 467 -24.64 11.72 -2.76
N ILE A 468 -24.17 10.56 -2.29
CA ILE A 468 -22.97 10.40 -1.47
C ILE A 468 -21.90 9.69 -2.31
N ASN A 469 -20.63 10.05 -2.08
CA ASN A 469 -19.50 9.43 -2.72
C ASN A 469 -18.28 9.44 -1.79
N TYR A 470 -17.42 8.44 -1.91
CA TYR A 470 -16.12 8.43 -1.27
C TYR A 470 -15.00 8.69 -2.29
N ARG A 471 -13.92 9.36 -1.84
CA ARG A 471 -12.84 9.85 -2.72
C ARG A 471 -11.69 8.86 -2.89
N CYS A 472 -11.66 7.76 -2.11
CA CYS A 472 -10.70 6.67 -2.24
C CYS A 472 -11.12 5.62 -3.29
N GLY A 473 -10.27 4.62 -3.54
CA GLY A 473 -10.67 3.38 -4.22
C GLY A 473 -11.70 2.61 -3.41
N THR A 474 -12.41 1.69 -4.05
CA THR A 474 -13.28 0.72 -3.37
C THR A 474 -12.49 -0.49 -2.86
N GLY A 475 -11.28 -0.67 -3.36
CA GLY A 475 -10.43 -1.75 -2.95
C GLY A 475 -9.13 -1.85 -3.76
N HIS A 476 -8.18 -2.59 -3.23
CA HIS A 476 -6.86 -2.80 -3.81
C HIS A 476 -6.44 -4.27 -3.68
N SER A 477 -5.42 -4.66 -4.44
CA SER A 477 -4.82 -5.98 -4.30
C SER A 477 -3.95 -6.05 -3.04
N VAL A 478 -3.89 -7.23 -2.42
CA VAL A 478 -3.06 -7.53 -1.25
C VAL A 478 -1.95 -8.51 -1.63
N SER A 479 -0.73 -8.29 -1.16
CA SER A 479 0.40 -9.18 -1.41
C SER A 479 0.28 -10.50 -0.65
N PHE A 480 1.00 -11.52 -1.14
CA PHE A 480 1.23 -12.75 -0.38
C PHE A 480 2.51 -12.61 0.46
N VAL A 481 2.38 -12.54 1.78
CA VAL A 481 3.49 -12.29 2.73
C VAL A 481 4.29 -11.05 2.30
N GLY A 482 3.61 -9.90 2.26
CA GLY A 482 4.19 -8.65 1.76
C GLY A 482 3.30 -7.45 2.07
N ASN A 483 3.49 -6.35 1.32
CA ASN A 483 2.74 -5.12 1.52
C ASN A 483 1.22 -5.34 1.41
N VAL A 484 0.46 -4.64 2.23
CA VAL A 484 -1.00 -4.63 2.17
C VAL A 484 -1.49 -4.12 0.81
N HIS A 485 -0.85 -3.11 0.24
CA HIS A 485 -1.14 -2.62 -1.10
C HIS A 485 -0.25 -3.28 -2.16
N GLU A 486 -0.87 -3.85 -3.19
CA GLU A 486 -0.17 -4.45 -4.33
C GLU A 486 -0.83 -4.03 -5.64
N GLY A 487 -0.08 -4.00 -6.72
CA GLY A 487 -0.61 -3.92 -8.08
C GLY A 487 -0.70 -5.30 -8.76
N PRO A 488 -1.26 -5.36 -10.00
CA PRO A 488 -1.69 -4.23 -10.83
C PRO A 488 -3.17 -3.86 -10.69
N HIS A 489 -4.01 -4.71 -10.11
CA HIS A 489 -5.45 -4.51 -10.06
C HIS A 489 -5.87 -3.76 -8.78
N SER A 490 -6.87 -2.92 -8.92
CA SER A 490 -7.55 -2.23 -7.82
C SER A 490 -8.94 -1.81 -8.28
N LEU A 491 -9.91 -1.82 -7.39
CA LEU A 491 -11.27 -1.35 -7.66
C LEU A 491 -11.31 0.16 -7.48
N ARG A 492 -11.08 0.87 -8.59
CA ARG A 492 -11.14 2.33 -8.67
C ARG A 492 -11.47 2.78 -10.09
N GLY A 493 -12.12 3.92 -10.22
CA GLY A 493 -12.64 4.45 -11.48
C GLY A 493 -11.60 4.67 -12.59
N THR A 494 -10.31 4.56 -12.30
CA THR A 494 -9.21 4.74 -13.28
C THR A 494 -8.48 3.45 -13.64
N ASN A 495 -8.73 2.33 -12.95
CA ASN A 495 -8.01 1.08 -13.19
C ASN A 495 -8.63 0.27 -14.33
N SER A 496 -7.88 0.04 -15.39
CA SER A 496 -8.30 -0.73 -16.59
C SER A 496 -7.77 -2.16 -16.63
N VAL A 497 -7.24 -2.67 -15.53
CA VAL A 497 -6.82 -4.09 -15.43
C VAL A 497 -8.05 -4.98 -15.45
N LEU A 498 -7.96 -6.10 -16.16
CA LEU A 498 -8.99 -7.13 -16.14
C LEU A 498 -8.80 -8.04 -14.94
N MET A 499 -9.86 -8.23 -14.16
CA MET A 499 -9.86 -9.22 -13.07
C MET A 499 -9.67 -10.64 -13.64
N ARG A 500 -8.89 -11.45 -12.90
CA ARG A 500 -8.63 -12.85 -13.24
C ARG A 500 -8.87 -13.75 -12.02
N PRO A 501 -9.32 -15.00 -12.22
CA PRO A 501 -9.37 -15.97 -11.12
C PRO A 501 -8.01 -16.08 -10.41
N GLY A 502 -8.02 -16.07 -9.09
CA GLY A 502 -6.82 -16.05 -8.24
C GLY A 502 -6.33 -14.66 -7.85
N MET A 503 -6.89 -13.59 -8.39
CA MET A 503 -6.64 -12.23 -7.90
C MET A 503 -7.38 -11.99 -6.60
N VAL A 504 -6.67 -11.44 -5.60
CA VAL A 504 -7.20 -11.03 -4.29
C VAL A 504 -7.38 -9.53 -4.29
N VAL A 505 -8.50 -9.05 -3.74
CA VAL A 505 -8.81 -7.62 -3.69
C VAL A 505 -9.62 -7.30 -2.44
N THR A 506 -9.42 -6.13 -1.84
CA THR A 506 -10.27 -5.63 -0.77
C THR A 506 -11.60 -5.10 -1.33
N ASP A 507 -12.63 -5.13 -0.50
CA ASP A 507 -13.97 -4.58 -0.73
C ASP A 507 -14.29 -3.68 0.47
N GLU A 508 -13.93 -2.38 0.34
CA GLU A 508 -13.85 -1.42 1.44
C GLU A 508 -14.59 -0.09 1.16
N PRO A 509 -15.85 -0.13 0.68
CA PRO A 509 -16.61 1.09 0.52
C PRO A 509 -16.80 1.82 1.86
N GLY A 510 -16.95 3.15 1.82
CA GLY A 510 -17.12 3.93 3.04
C GLY A 510 -17.87 5.24 2.86
N VAL A 511 -18.27 5.83 3.98
CA VAL A 511 -18.83 7.18 4.09
C VAL A 511 -17.99 7.95 5.10
N TYR A 512 -17.55 9.16 4.73
CA TYR A 512 -16.64 9.97 5.53
C TYR A 512 -17.16 11.41 5.61
N GLU A 513 -17.83 11.74 6.72
CA GLU A 513 -18.41 13.06 6.96
C GLU A 513 -17.58 13.79 8.01
N THR A 514 -16.92 14.86 7.59
CA THR A 514 -16.00 15.64 8.42
C THR A 514 -16.62 16.04 9.75
N ASP A 515 -15.89 15.86 10.86
CA ASP A 515 -16.28 16.14 12.24
C ASP A 515 -17.53 15.37 12.72
N LEU A 516 -18.05 14.44 11.94
CA LEU A 516 -19.25 13.68 12.27
C LEU A 516 -18.95 12.18 12.44
N VAL A 517 -18.61 11.49 11.36
CA VAL A 517 -18.43 10.03 11.36
C VAL A 517 -17.64 9.55 10.14
N GLY A 518 -16.84 8.50 10.33
CA GLY A 518 -16.36 7.64 9.26
C GLY A 518 -16.88 6.23 9.43
N ILE A 519 -17.31 5.63 8.34
CA ILE A 519 -17.81 4.25 8.29
C ILE A 519 -17.14 3.55 7.12
N ARG A 520 -16.48 2.42 7.39
CA ARG A 520 -15.94 1.50 6.39
C ARG A 520 -16.29 0.07 6.81
N ILE A 521 -16.73 -0.74 5.89
CA ILE A 521 -16.99 -2.18 6.09
C ILE A 521 -16.20 -2.89 5.01
N GLU A 522 -15.31 -3.77 5.43
CA GLU A 522 -14.33 -4.36 4.55
C GLU A 522 -14.17 -5.85 4.74
N ASN A 523 -13.95 -6.55 3.63
CA ASN A 523 -13.39 -7.90 3.56
C ASN A 523 -12.39 -8.00 2.42
N GLU A 524 -11.42 -8.90 2.53
CA GLU A 524 -10.71 -9.39 1.35
C GLU A 524 -11.53 -10.44 0.61
N LEU A 525 -11.54 -10.32 -0.71
CA LEU A 525 -12.24 -11.20 -1.64
C LEU A 525 -11.24 -11.82 -2.63
N VAL A 526 -11.51 -13.04 -3.07
CA VAL A 526 -10.79 -13.65 -4.20
C VAL A 526 -11.70 -13.76 -5.42
N CYS A 527 -11.18 -13.34 -6.57
CA CYS A 527 -11.85 -13.54 -7.85
C CYS A 527 -11.86 -15.02 -8.23
N VAL A 528 -13.04 -15.53 -8.61
CA VAL A 528 -13.25 -16.93 -8.99
C VAL A 528 -14.05 -17.05 -10.28
N HIS A 529 -13.86 -18.16 -10.98
CA HIS A 529 -14.72 -18.55 -12.09
C HIS A 529 -16.10 -18.97 -11.55
N LYS A 530 -17.18 -18.48 -12.15
CA LYS A 530 -18.56 -18.81 -11.77
C LYS A 530 -19.22 -19.75 -12.80
N ALA A 531 -19.19 -19.42 -14.10
CA ALA A 531 -19.84 -20.21 -15.14
C ALA A 531 -19.35 -19.83 -16.55
N ASP A 532 -19.48 -20.77 -17.49
CA ASP A 532 -19.38 -20.54 -18.93
C ASP A 532 -20.72 -20.84 -19.59
N ASN A 533 -21.13 -19.96 -20.51
CA ASN A 533 -22.32 -20.17 -21.33
C ASN A 533 -22.21 -19.45 -22.69
N GLN A 534 -23.29 -19.40 -23.47
CA GLN A 534 -23.29 -18.76 -24.79
C GLN A 534 -23.00 -17.24 -24.78
N TYR A 535 -23.02 -16.59 -23.62
CA TYR A 535 -22.74 -15.17 -23.48
C TYR A 535 -21.29 -14.89 -23.09
N GLY A 536 -20.53 -15.90 -22.66
CA GLY A 536 -19.12 -15.80 -22.29
C GLY A 536 -18.77 -16.47 -20.96
N THR A 537 -17.60 -16.13 -20.45
CA THR A 537 -17.08 -16.57 -19.15
C THR A 537 -17.49 -15.57 -18.06
N PHE A 538 -18.16 -16.06 -17.02
CA PHE A 538 -18.57 -15.26 -15.88
C PHE A 538 -17.64 -15.48 -14.69
N LEU A 539 -17.21 -14.37 -14.11
CA LEU A 539 -16.41 -14.30 -12.88
C LEU A 539 -17.25 -13.71 -11.75
N GLY A 540 -16.78 -13.86 -10.53
CA GLY A 540 -17.38 -13.28 -9.34
C GLY A 540 -16.40 -13.38 -8.17
N PHE A 541 -16.86 -13.02 -6.98
CA PHE A 541 -16.06 -13.08 -5.77
C PHE A 541 -16.43 -14.22 -4.81
N GLU A 542 -15.46 -14.61 -3.98
CA GLU A 542 -15.64 -15.37 -2.76
C GLU A 542 -14.91 -14.66 -1.62
N PRO A 543 -15.50 -14.54 -0.42
CA PRO A 543 -14.83 -13.90 0.71
C PRO A 543 -13.68 -14.77 1.23
N LEU A 544 -12.58 -14.11 1.59
CA LEU A 544 -11.45 -14.70 2.31
C LEU A 544 -11.56 -14.42 3.81
N MET A 545 -12.03 -13.23 4.18
CA MET A 545 -12.17 -12.78 5.56
C MET A 545 -13.57 -13.12 6.12
N PHE A 546 -13.59 -13.64 7.37
CA PHE A 546 -14.78 -14.11 8.06
C PHE A 546 -14.88 -13.54 9.47
N VAL A 547 -15.19 -12.26 9.60
CA VAL A 547 -15.44 -11.57 10.88
C VAL A 547 -16.89 -11.08 10.91
N PRO A 548 -17.64 -11.19 12.03
CA PRO A 548 -19.02 -10.72 12.08
C PRO A 548 -19.17 -9.26 11.66
N ILE A 549 -20.21 -8.97 10.92
CA ILE A 549 -20.64 -7.60 10.58
C ILE A 549 -21.75 -7.21 11.57
N ALA A 550 -21.62 -6.05 12.21
CA ALA A 550 -22.62 -5.60 13.19
C ALA A 550 -24.00 -5.41 12.54
N THR A 551 -25.03 -6.04 13.08
CA THR A 551 -26.40 -5.97 12.55
C THR A 551 -27.28 -4.94 13.27
N SER A 552 -26.93 -4.55 14.50
CA SER A 552 -27.72 -3.60 15.29
C SER A 552 -27.85 -2.18 14.69
N PRO A 553 -26.90 -1.68 13.86
CA PRO A 553 -27.06 -0.38 13.20
C PRO A 553 -27.94 -0.40 11.95
N ILE A 554 -28.29 -1.58 11.43
CA ILE A 554 -29.04 -1.71 10.17
C ILE A 554 -30.44 -1.10 10.31
N LEU A 555 -30.78 -0.16 9.43
CA LEU A 555 -32.11 0.40 9.34
C LEU A 555 -33.10 -0.61 8.74
N PRO A 556 -34.23 -0.89 9.43
CA PRO A 556 -35.25 -1.81 8.91
C PRO A 556 -35.80 -1.35 7.55
N GLY A 557 -35.92 -2.29 6.61
CA GLY A 557 -36.53 -2.06 5.30
C GLY A 557 -35.64 -1.31 4.29
N VAL A 558 -34.36 -1.08 4.59
CA VAL A 558 -33.40 -0.50 3.64
C VAL A 558 -32.70 -1.62 2.85
N LEU A 559 -32.21 -2.66 3.51
CA LEU A 559 -31.68 -3.84 2.83
C LEU A 559 -32.80 -4.62 2.15
N ASP A 560 -32.56 -5.06 0.93
CA ASP A 560 -33.46 -5.94 0.22
C ASP A 560 -33.36 -7.42 0.69
N LYS A 561 -34.21 -8.29 0.13
CA LYS A 561 -34.23 -9.71 0.53
C LYS A 561 -32.96 -10.46 0.16
N ASP A 562 -32.34 -10.11 -0.97
CA ASP A 562 -31.15 -10.78 -1.46
C ASP A 562 -29.91 -10.32 -0.66
N GLU A 563 -29.86 -9.04 -0.25
CA GLU A 563 -28.84 -8.49 0.64
C GLU A 563 -28.93 -9.13 2.04
N ILE A 564 -30.13 -9.26 2.60
CA ILE A 564 -30.38 -9.95 3.87
C ILE A 564 -29.99 -11.42 3.78
N ALA A 565 -30.35 -12.10 2.70
CA ALA A 565 -29.99 -13.51 2.49
C ALA A 565 -28.48 -13.69 2.39
N TRP A 566 -27.78 -12.78 1.70
CA TRP A 566 -26.33 -12.79 1.60
C TRP A 566 -25.67 -12.59 2.98
N LEU A 567 -26.10 -11.61 3.75
CA LEU A 567 -25.56 -11.33 5.09
C LEU A 567 -25.77 -12.52 6.04
N ASN A 568 -26.96 -13.12 6.05
CA ASN A 568 -27.24 -14.29 6.85
C ASN A 568 -26.39 -15.50 6.42
N ASP A 569 -26.16 -15.70 5.12
CA ASP A 569 -25.27 -16.75 4.63
C ASP A 569 -23.81 -16.49 5.01
N TYR A 570 -23.35 -15.24 4.89
CA TYR A 570 -22.02 -14.82 5.32
C TYR A 570 -21.81 -15.11 6.83
N HIS A 571 -22.75 -14.72 7.70
CA HIS A 571 -22.68 -15.00 9.14
C HIS A 571 -22.71 -16.51 9.43
N ARG A 572 -23.47 -17.28 8.69
CA ARG A 572 -23.45 -18.76 8.80
C ARG A 572 -22.06 -19.33 8.48
N GLN A 573 -21.40 -18.79 7.44
CA GLN A 573 -20.03 -19.18 7.07
C GLN A 573 -19.02 -18.72 8.14
N VAL A 574 -19.14 -17.50 8.68
CA VAL A 574 -18.33 -17.00 9.79
C VAL A 574 -18.38 -17.98 10.96
N PHE A 575 -19.58 -18.32 11.42
CA PHE A 575 -19.73 -19.27 12.54
C PHE A 575 -19.14 -20.63 12.22
N ALA A 576 -19.43 -21.21 11.06
CA ALA A 576 -18.96 -22.53 10.67
C ALA A 576 -17.42 -22.62 10.60
N LYS A 577 -16.77 -21.54 10.14
CA LYS A 577 -15.31 -21.51 9.97
C LYS A 577 -14.57 -21.20 11.27
N LEU A 578 -15.11 -20.34 12.13
CA LEU A 578 -14.39 -19.87 13.32
C LEU A 578 -14.70 -20.69 14.57
N ALA A 579 -15.92 -21.22 14.73
CA ALA A 579 -16.32 -21.98 15.91
C ALA A 579 -15.37 -23.13 16.30
N PRO A 580 -14.73 -23.85 15.36
CA PRO A 580 -13.75 -24.89 15.71
C PRO A 580 -12.49 -24.39 16.43
N HIS A 581 -12.18 -23.10 16.31
CA HIS A 581 -10.96 -22.46 16.85
C HIS A 581 -11.21 -21.70 18.17
N LEU A 582 -12.46 -21.68 18.65
CA LEU A 582 -12.93 -20.91 19.79
C LEU A 582 -13.31 -21.82 20.98
N ASN A 583 -13.13 -21.29 22.19
CA ASN A 583 -13.67 -21.94 23.40
C ASN A 583 -15.19 -21.79 23.49
N ASP A 584 -15.83 -22.38 24.51
CA ASP A 584 -17.29 -22.41 24.62
C ASP A 584 -17.90 -21.01 24.85
N GLU A 585 -17.23 -20.12 25.58
CA GLU A 585 -17.69 -18.74 25.83
C GLU A 585 -17.56 -17.89 24.56
N GLU A 586 -16.41 -17.94 23.91
CA GLU A 586 -16.15 -17.26 22.64
C GLU A 586 -17.12 -17.73 21.55
N ARG A 587 -17.41 -19.04 21.52
CA ARG A 587 -18.36 -19.66 20.57
C ARG A 587 -19.80 -19.21 20.81
N SER A 588 -20.20 -19.08 22.07
CA SER A 588 -21.54 -18.58 22.44
C SER A 588 -21.69 -17.12 22.04
N TRP A 589 -20.68 -16.30 22.28
CA TRP A 589 -20.64 -14.91 21.83
C TRP A 589 -20.71 -14.82 20.31
N LEU A 590 -19.92 -15.61 19.57
CA LEU A 590 -19.93 -15.62 18.12
C LEU A 590 -21.31 -16.04 17.56
N ALA A 591 -21.97 -17.01 18.18
CA ALA A 591 -23.32 -17.44 17.78
C ALA A 591 -24.34 -16.30 17.90
N GLU A 592 -24.25 -15.48 18.95
CA GLU A 592 -25.08 -14.29 19.11
C GLU A 592 -24.82 -13.26 18.00
N LYS A 593 -23.55 -12.93 17.73
CA LYS A 593 -23.19 -11.97 16.67
C LYS A 593 -23.53 -12.43 15.26
N CYS A 594 -23.59 -13.73 15.05
CA CYS A 594 -23.96 -14.35 13.76
C CYS A 594 -25.44 -14.74 13.67
N ALA A 595 -26.28 -14.28 14.61
CA ALA A 595 -27.72 -14.55 14.57
C ALA A 595 -28.36 -13.98 13.30
N ALA A 596 -29.23 -14.77 12.64
CA ALA A 596 -29.89 -14.34 11.42
C ALA A 596 -30.84 -13.17 11.70
N ILE A 597 -30.80 -12.17 10.79
CA ILE A 597 -31.76 -11.07 10.82
C ILE A 597 -32.97 -11.37 9.92
N GLY A 598 -34.13 -10.83 10.30
CA GLY A 598 -35.35 -10.89 9.49
C GLY A 598 -35.43 -9.81 8.42
N CYS A 599 -36.37 -9.99 7.47
CA CYS A 599 -36.67 -8.98 6.45
C CYS A 599 -37.49 -7.81 7.05
#